data_45795a812270cb5eafaf889f3f75e429
#
_entry.id   45795a812270cb5eafaf889f3f75e429
#
_cell.length_a   1.000
_cell.length_b   1.000
_cell.length_c   1.000
_cell.angle_alpha   90.00
_cell.angle_beta   90.00
_cell.angle_gamma   90.00
#
_symmetry.space_group_name_H-M   'P 1'
#
loop_
_entity.id
_entity.type
_entity.pdbx_description
1 polymer ?
#
loop_
_entity_poly.entity_id
_entity_poly.type
_entity_poly.pdbx_seq_one_letter_code
_entity_poly.pdbx_strand_id
1 'polypeptide(L)'
;MKVALTIGINNYLTAPLAGCVQDARGWAAFFEDAGFDEVTTLTDREAKLARVTKEIRKMLSNAKAGDVLRVHFSGHGTRVPDIDGDEPDGMDEAWVLFDGIWLDDHIDEILTELPDGVDLAVINDSCHSGGSTRSTALLGGEHPYGVPRFMPYTAAVTGSVESMANSVRAIFSGSKPSARRRGGRASRAARAQEQMNHLLLAGAKPTEQAWDTTFDGQPWGALSYHALAILNEKPNLTWDELHRRIRQRLPSPDAPQSPQLEGPASGLLRRVKG
;
A
#
# COMPACT_ATOMS: atom_id res chain seq x y z
N MET A 1 22.75 5.29 -1.10
CA MET A 1 22.05 4.46 -2.08
C MET A 1 20.59 4.84 -2.12
N LYS A 2 19.97 4.87 -3.31
CA LYS A 2 18.53 5.07 -3.48
C LYS A 2 17.94 3.86 -4.19
N VAL A 3 16.99 3.16 -3.57
CA VAL A 3 16.39 1.94 -4.13
C VAL A 3 14.86 2.03 -4.07
N ALA A 4 14.19 1.60 -5.13
CA ALA A 4 12.75 1.54 -5.19
C ALA A 4 12.24 0.15 -5.61
N LEU A 5 11.12 -0.26 -5.01
CA LEU A 5 10.32 -1.40 -5.41
C LEU A 5 8.91 -0.90 -5.73
N THR A 6 8.45 -1.14 -6.96
CA THR A 6 7.09 -0.79 -7.37
C THR A 6 6.31 -2.06 -7.72
N ILE A 7 5.09 -2.17 -7.20
CA ILE A 7 4.26 -3.36 -7.33
C ILE A 7 2.91 -2.94 -7.88
N GLY A 8 2.46 -3.60 -8.96
CA GLY A 8 1.15 -3.34 -9.57
C GLY A 8 0.45 -4.61 -10.04
N ILE A 9 -0.77 -4.85 -9.56
CA ILE A 9 -1.52 -6.07 -9.87
C ILE A 9 -2.88 -5.72 -10.45
N ASN A 10 -3.09 -6.05 -11.73
CA ASN A 10 -4.36 -5.94 -12.43
C ASN A 10 -5.09 -7.28 -12.52
N ASN A 11 -4.34 -8.37 -12.75
CA ASN A 11 -4.87 -9.68 -13.09
C ASN A 11 -5.27 -10.49 -11.85
N TYR A 12 -6.34 -10.06 -11.20
CA TYR A 12 -7.01 -10.85 -10.19
C TYR A 12 -8.05 -11.78 -10.84
N LEU A 13 -8.20 -13.01 -10.34
CA LEU A 13 -9.17 -13.97 -10.87
C LEU A 13 -10.60 -13.49 -10.66
N THR A 14 -10.84 -12.84 -9.51
CA THR A 14 -12.09 -12.16 -9.18
C THR A 14 -11.81 -10.68 -9.05
N ALA A 15 -12.70 -9.81 -9.53
CA ALA A 15 -12.56 -8.36 -9.48
C ALA A 15 -11.24 -7.82 -10.10
N PRO A 16 -10.99 -8.03 -11.41
CA PRO A 16 -9.79 -7.49 -12.05
C PRO A 16 -9.76 -5.97 -11.99
N LEU A 17 -8.54 -5.41 -11.91
CA LEU A 17 -8.26 -3.98 -11.97
C LEU A 17 -7.62 -3.64 -13.32
N ALA A 18 -7.48 -2.36 -13.62
CA ALA A 18 -6.92 -1.91 -14.89
C ALA A 18 -5.74 -0.94 -14.74
N GLY A 19 -5.70 -0.14 -13.67
CA GLY A 19 -4.75 0.96 -13.48
C GLY A 19 -3.47 0.58 -12.71
N CYS A 20 -3.46 -0.52 -11.95
CA CYS A 20 -2.40 -0.78 -10.98
C CYS A 20 -1.02 -1.02 -11.61
N VAL A 21 -0.96 -1.72 -12.74
CA VAL A 21 0.30 -1.92 -13.48
C VAL A 21 0.82 -0.59 -14.03
N GLN A 22 -0.08 0.29 -14.46
CA GLN A 22 0.28 1.63 -14.93
C GLN A 22 0.79 2.50 -13.78
N ASP A 23 0.16 2.44 -12.60
CA ASP A 23 0.63 3.12 -11.39
C ASP A 23 2.07 2.70 -11.05
N ALA A 24 2.33 1.38 -10.98
CA ALA A 24 3.65 0.86 -10.67
C ALA A 24 4.72 1.32 -11.67
N ARG A 25 4.40 1.33 -12.96
CA ARG A 25 5.30 1.83 -14.02
C ARG A 25 5.51 3.34 -13.94
N GLY A 26 4.46 4.09 -13.63
CA GLY A 26 4.55 5.55 -13.47
C GLY A 26 5.46 5.94 -12.29
N TRP A 27 5.31 5.26 -11.15
CA TRP A 27 6.20 5.47 -10.02
C TRP A 27 7.64 5.00 -10.31
N ALA A 28 7.83 3.88 -11.03
CA ALA A 28 9.15 3.43 -11.43
C ALA A 28 9.85 4.48 -12.29
N ALA A 29 9.19 4.99 -13.33
CA ALA A 29 9.73 6.03 -14.19
C ALA A 29 10.10 7.30 -13.40
N PHE A 30 9.24 7.73 -12.47
CA PHE A 30 9.55 8.87 -11.60
C PHE A 30 10.81 8.62 -10.74
N PHE A 31 11.00 7.42 -10.18
CA PHE A 31 12.19 7.11 -9.37
C PHE A 31 13.44 6.99 -10.25
N GLU A 32 13.35 6.42 -11.44
CA GLU A 32 14.45 6.39 -12.43
C GLU A 32 14.88 7.81 -12.80
N ASP A 33 13.96 8.70 -13.15
CA ASP A 33 14.23 10.11 -13.47
C ASP A 33 14.76 10.89 -12.25
N ALA A 34 14.40 10.48 -11.03
CA ALA A 34 14.93 11.03 -9.78
C ALA A 34 16.34 10.51 -9.41
N GLY A 35 16.92 9.65 -10.24
CA GLY A 35 18.30 9.13 -10.08
C GLY A 35 18.41 8.06 -8.99
N PHE A 36 17.42 7.17 -8.87
CA PHE A 36 17.52 5.98 -8.03
C PHE A 36 18.52 5.00 -8.63
N ASP A 37 19.35 4.41 -7.78
CA ASP A 37 20.43 3.47 -8.19
C ASP A 37 19.86 2.12 -8.66
N GLU A 38 18.75 1.68 -8.06
CA GLU A 38 18.04 0.44 -8.41
C GLU A 38 16.53 0.68 -8.32
N VAL A 39 15.78 0.35 -9.38
CA VAL A 39 14.33 0.35 -9.42
C VAL A 39 13.85 -1.01 -9.89
N THR A 40 13.15 -1.73 -9.03
CA THR A 40 12.56 -3.04 -9.35
C THR A 40 11.06 -2.89 -9.49
N THR A 41 10.50 -3.34 -10.61
CA THR A 41 9.04 -3.34 -10.84
C THR A 41 8.54 -4.78 -10.92
N LEU A 42 7.54 -5.10 -10.10
CA LEU A 42 6.85 -6.41 -10.10
C LEU A 42 5.41 -6.22 -10.54
N THR A 43 5.01 -6.87 -11.62
CA THR A 43 3.65 -6.77 -12.14
C THR A 43 2.95 -8.11 -12.18
N ASP A 44 1.67 -8.13 -11.84
CA ASP A 44 0.82 -9.32 -11.94
C ASP A 44 1.50 -10.58 -11.39
N ARG A 45 1.80 -11.57 -12.23
CA ARG A 45 2.38 -12.86 -11.85
C ARG A 45 3.76 -12.78 -11.19
N GLU A 46 4.46 -11.66 -11.33
CA GLU A 46 5.75 -11.43 -10.67
C GLU A 46 5.56 -11.00 -9.22
N ALA A 47 4.41 -10.38 -8.88
CA ALA A 47 4.08 -9.88 -7.56
C ALA A 47 3.56 -10.99 -6.62
N LYS A 48 4.30 -12.08 -6.53
CA LYS A 48 4.05 -13.20 -5.60
C LYS A 48 4.59 -12.89 -4.22
N LEU A 49 3.92 -13.41 -3.18
CA LEU A 49 4.29 -13.19 -1.78
C LEU A 49 5.78 -13.46 -1.52
N ALA A 50 6.28 -14.61 -1.96
CA ALA A 50 7.69 -14.97 -1.76
C ALA A 50 8.66 -14.01 -2.48
N ARG A 51 8.29 -13.52 -3.66
CA ARG A 51 9.13 -12.59 -4.43
C ARG A 51 9.13 -11.19 -3.81
N VAL A 52 7.96 -10.67 -3.47
CA VAL A 52 7.82 -9.35 -2.83
C VAL A 52 8.56 -9.31 -1.50
N THR A 53 8.34 -10.31 -0.63
CA THR A 53 9.06 -10.43 0.65
C THR A 53 10.58 -10.48 0.46
N LYS A 54 11.05 -11.24 -0.53
CA LYS A 54 12.48 -11.34 -0.84
C LYS A 54 13.07 -9.98 -1.25
N GLU A 55 12.40 -9.24 -2.13
CA GLU A 55 12.91 -7.94 -2.58
C GLU A 55 12.92 -6.91 -1.45
N ILE A 56 11.88 -6.85 -0.61
CA ILE A 56 11.87 -5.95 0.53
C ILE A 56 13.00 -6.30 1.51
N ARG A 57 13.17 -7.57 1.88
CA ARG A 57 14.26 -7.98 2.77
C ARG A 57 15.64 -7.70 2.17
N LYS A 58 15.82 -7.87 0.84
CA LYS A 58 17.04 -7.49 0.14
C LYS A 58 17.30 -5.98 0.28
N MET A 59 16.28 -5.14 0.11
CA MET A 59 16.42 -3.69 0.27
C MET A 59 16.84 -3.33 1.71
N LEU A 60 16.17 -3.89 2.71
CA LEU A 60 16.44 -3.59 4.13
C LEU A 60 17.83 -4.08 4.57
N SER A 61 18.20 -5.32 4.20
CA SER A 61 19.49 -5.91 4.60
C SER A 61 20.72 -5.22 4.00
N ASN A 62 20.55 -4.54 2.85
CA ASN A 62 21.63 -3.80 2.20
C ASN A 62 21.67 -2.32 2.59
N ALA A 63 20.62 -1.83 3.26
CA ALA A 63 20.49 -0.42 3.59
C ALA A 63 21.39 0.02 4.74
N LYS A 64 21.83 1.27 4.69
CA LYS A 64 22.64 1.95 5.72
C LYS A 64 22.08 3.34 6.00
N ALA A 65 22.43 3.90 7.14
CA ALA A 65 22.07 5.27 7.48
C ALA A 65 22.38 6.24 6.32
N GLY A 66 21.41 7.08 5.97
CA GLY A 66 21.47 8.00 4.83
C GLY A 66 20.96 7.42 3.51
N ASP A 67 20.66 6.13 3.43
CA ASP A 67 20.02 5.53 2.25
C ASP A 67 18.54 5.89 2.15
N VAL A 68 18.02 5.87 0.92
CA VAL A 68 16.63 6.21 0.57
C VAL A 68 15.95 4.99 -0.03
N LEU A 69 14.90 4.52 0.61
CA LEU A 69 14.12 3.37 0.16
C LEU A 69 12.67 3.80 -0.14
N ARG A 70 12.13 3.33 -1.25
CA ARG A 70 10.73 3.58 -1.64
C ARG A 70 10.05 2.26 -2.01
N VAL A 71 8.90 2.00 -1.42
CA VAL A 71 8.05 0.86 -1.77
C VAL A 71 6.71 1.40 -2.22
N HIS A 72 6.28 1.01 -3.40
CA HIS A 72 4.94 1.33 -3.92
C HIS A 72 4.16 0.05 -4.14
N PHE A 73 2.93 0.02 -3.67
CA PHE A 73 1.95 -1.03 -3.94
C PHE A 73 0.67 -0.44 -4.51
N SER A 74 0.22 -1.01 -5.61
CA SER A 74 -1.07 -0.73 -6.24
C SER A 74 -1.79 -2.04 -6.56
N GLY A 75 -2.95 -2.23 -5.97
CA GLY A 75 -3.70 -3.48 -6.06
C GLY A 75 -4.91 -3.48 -5.14
N HIS A 76 -5.49 -4.65 -4.93
CA HIS A 76 -6.51 -4.81 -3.90
C HIS A 76 -5.93 -4.87 -2.50
N GLY A 77 -6.58 -4.20 -1.57
CA GLY A 77 -6.48 -4.50 -0.16
C GLY A 77 -7.64 -5.39 0.30
N THR A 78 -7.49 -6.00 1.46
CA THR A 78 -8.53 -6.80 2.11
C THR A 78 -8.46 -6.64 3.63
N ARG A 79 -9.44 -7.19 4.32
CA ARG A 79 -9.44 -7.35 5.78
C ARG A 79 -9.72 -8.78 6.13
N VAL A 80 -8.93 -9.33 7.05
CA VAL A 80 -9.09 -10.70 7.56
C VAL A 80 -9.45 -10.65 9.04
N PRO A 81 -10.08 -11.70 9.58
CA PRO A 81 -10.29 -11.78 11.04
C PRO A 81 -8.97 -11.72 11.79
N ASP A 82 -8.87 -10.80 12.75
CA ASP A 82 -7.77 -10.73 13.69
C ASP A 82 -7.74 -11.99 14.56
N ILE A 83 -6.59 -12.68 14.58
CA ILE A 83 -6.42 -13.94 15.31
C ILE A 83 -5.72 -13.73 16.65
N ASP A 84 -4.84 -12.74 16.74
CA ASP A 84 -4.04 -12.50 17.95
C ASP A 84 -4.71 -11.51 18.91
N GLY A 85 -5.75 -10.77 18.46
CA GLY A 85 -6.63 -9.96 19.28
C GLY A 85 -6.06 -8.60 19.63
N ASP A 86 -5.16 -8.06 18.81
CA ASP A 86 -4.56 -6.76 19.05
C ASP A 86 -5.28 -5.61 18.32
N GLU A 87 -6.11 -5.90 17.30
CA GLU A 87 -6.89 -4.91 16.59
C GLU A 87 -8.23 -4.59 17.30
N PRO A 88 -8.57 -3.29 17.50
CA PRO A 88 -9.76 -2.86 18.22
C PRO A 88 -11.09 -3.29 17.59
N ASP A 89 -11.12 -3.49 16.28
CA ASP A 89 -12.30 -3.86 15.50
C ASP A 89 -12.29 -5.35 15.11
N GLY A 90 -11.26 -6.10 15.54
CA GLY A 90 -11.11 -7.54 15.31
C GLY A 90 -10.81 -7.91 13.87
N MET A 91 -10.17 -7.02 13.11
CA MET A 91 -9.84 -7.24 11.70
C MET A 91 -8.46 -6.68 11.37
N ASP A 92 -7.57 -7.53 10.85
CA ASP A 92 -6.28 -7.16 10.28
C ASP A 92 -6.43 -6.66 8.85
N GLU A 93 -5.63 -5.67 8.47
CA GLU A 93 -5.51 -5.20 7.10
C GLU A 93 -4.49 -6.04 6.32
N ALA A 94 -4.64 -6.12 5.00
CA ALA A 94 -3.71 -6.91 4.19
C ALA A 94 -3.66 -6.45 2.73
N TRP A 95 -2.51 -6.60 2.09
CA TRP A 95 -2.38 -6.53 0.65
C TRP A 95 -2.77 -7.85 0.00
N VAL A 96 -3.53 -7.78 -1.10
CA VAL A 96 -3.82 -8.97 -1.92
C VAL A 96 -2.76 -9.05 -3.02
N LEU A 97 -1.79 -9.94 -2.83
CA LEU A 97 -0.77 -10.25 -3.82
C LEU A 97 -1.28 -11.26 -4.85
N PHE A 98 -0.50 -11.52 -5.90
CA PHE A 98 -0.93 -12.38 -7.00
C PHE A 98 -1.28 -13.81 -6.57
N ASP A 99 -0.61 -14.34 -5.56
CA ASP A 99 -0.75 -15.73 -5.09
C ASP A 99 -1.17 -15.85 -3.61
N GLY A 100 -1.61 -14.76 -2.97
CA GLY A 100 -2.05 -14.80 -1.58
C GLY A 100 -2.24 -13.43 -0.97
N ILE A 101 -2.59 -13.39 0.31
CA ILE A 101 -2.70 -12.17 1.11
C ILE A 101 -1.43 -11.99 1.96
N TRP A 102 -1.06 -10.73 2.18
CA TRP A 102 0.07 -10.35 3.01
C TRP A 102 -0.40 -9.38 4.07
N LEU A 103 -0.45 -9.85 5.32
CA LEU A 103 -0.91 -9.08 6.47
C LEU A 103 0.01 -7.89 6.72
N ASP A 104 -0.56 -6.78 7.13
CA ASP A 104 0.17 -5.59 7.56
C ASP A 104 1.07 -5.86 8.77
N ASP A 105 0.65 -6.69 9.72
CA ASP A 105 1.50 -7.17 10.81
C ASP A 105 2.81 -7.80 10.32
N HIS A 106 2.74 -8.62 9.28
CA HIS A 106 3.94 -9.23 8.69
C HIS A 106 4.81 -8.20 7.94
N ILE A 107 4.18 -7.17 7.35
CA ILE A 107 4.89 -6.05 6.72
C ILE A 107 5.61 -5.27 7.82
N ASP A 108 4.90 -4.93 8.90
CA ASP A 108 5.44 -4.21 10.03
C ASP A 108 6.57 -4.97 10.73
N GLU A 109 6.44 -6.30 10.91
CA GLU A 109 7.52 -7.14 11.44
C GLU A 109 8.80 -7.01 10.60
N ILE A 110 8.67 -7.11 9.26
CA ILE A 110 9.81 -6.93 8.34
C ILE A 110 10.37 -5.52 8.43
N LEU A 111 9.52 -4.50 8.53
CA LEU A 111 9.96 -3.11 8.64
C LEU A 111 10.65 -2.80 9.98
N THR A 112 10.51 -3.64 11.00
CA THR A 112 11.34 -3.52 12.21
C THR A 112 12.83 -3.80 11.96
N GLU A 113 13.16 -4.50 10.84
CA GLU A 113 14.54 -4.74 10.42
C GLU A 113 15.20 -3.50 9.79
N LEU A 114 14.46 -2.38 9.60
CA LEU A 114 14.96 -1.15 8.99
C LEU A 114 16.10 -0.54 9.85
N PRO A 115 17.30 -0.36 9.29
CA PRO A 115 18.39 0.26 10.05
C PRO A 115 18.12 1.73 10.38
N ASP A 116 18.60 2.17 11.54
CA ASP A 116 18.49 3.56 11.95
C ASP A 116 19.07 4.53 10.91
N GLY A 117 18.38 5.63 10.68
CA GLY A 117 18.81 6.69 9.77
C GLY A 117 18.55 6.41 8.28
N VAL A 118 17.86 5.31 7.92
CA VAL A 118 17.36 5.06 6.58
C VAL A 118 16.06 5.86 6.36
N ASP A 119 15.90 6.41 5.15
CA ASP A 119 14.68 7.12 4.74
C ASP A 119 13.77 6.18 3.93
N LEU A 120 12.87 5.47 4.63
CA LEU A 120 11.86 4.61 4.00
C LEU A 120 10.52 5.33 3.88
N ALA A 121 9.91 5.25 2.70
CA ALA A 121 8.50 5.57 2.51
C ALA A 121 7.78 4.47 1.74
N VAL A 122 6.59 4.13 2.23
CA VAL A 122 5.64 3.21 1.59
C VAL A 122 4.51 4.03 0.98
N ILE A 123 4.21 3.78 -0.28
CA ILE A 123 3.10 4.39 -1.04
C ILE A 123 2.10 3.27 -1.29
N ASN A 124 0.96 3.33 -0.64
CA ASN A 124 -0.07 2.29 -0.70
C ASN A 124 -1.33 2.81 -1.40
N ASP A 125 -1.48 2.47 -2.68
CA ASP A 125 -2.68 2.79 -3.48
C ASP A 125 -3.64 1.59 -3.52
N SER A 126 -4.04 1.13 -2.34
CA SER A 126 -5.05 0.10 -2.11
C SER A 126 -6.05 0.54 -1.03
N CYS A 127 -7.06 -0.26 -0.79
CA CYS A 127 -8.10 0.01 0.19
C CYS A 127 -8.31 -1.19 1.11
N HIS A 128 -8.44 -0.94 2.41
CA HIS A 128 -8.74 -1.97 3.40
C HIS A 128 -10.20 -1.91 3.89
N SER A 129 -11.01 -0.92 3.48
CA SER A 129 -12.40 -0.81 3.90
C SER A 129 -13.38 -1.37 2.86
N GLY A 130 -14.11 -2.39 3.24
CA GLY A 130 -15.26 -2.88 2.48
C GLY A 130 -16.53 -2.10 2.83
N GLY A 131 -16.67 -0.84 2.43
CA GLY A 131 -17.87 -0.02 2.66
C GLY A 131 -19.17 -0.64 2.16
N SER A 132 -20.29 0.08 2.26
CA SER A 132 -21.65 -0.35 1.86
C SER A 132 -21.81 -0.78 0.38
N THR A 133 -20.80 -0.56 -0.46
CA THR A 133 -20.73 -0.94 -1.87
C THR A 133 -20.27 -2.38 -2.13
N ARG A 134 -20.14 -3.21 -1.08
CA ARG A 134 -19.72 -4.63 -1.17
C ARG A 134 -20.47 -5.45 -2.23
N SER A 135 -21.72 -5.11 -2.52
CA SER A 135 -22.59 -5.91 -3.39
C SER A 135 -22.37 -5.62 -4.88
N THR A 136 -22.02 -4.39 -5.26
CA THR A 136 -21.96 -3.98 -6.67
C THR A 136 -20.67 -4.39 -7.37
N ALA A 137 -19.53 -4.29 -6.71
CA ALA A 137 -18.23 -4.65 -7.30
C ALA A 137 -18.10 -6.17 -7.54
N LEU A 138 -18.65 -7.00 -6.64
CA LEU A 138 -18.66 -8.47 -6.81
C LEU A 138 -19.64 -8.95 -7.89
N LEU A 139 -20.63 -8.12 -8.24
CA LEU A 139 -21.67 -8.47 -9.24
C LEU A 139 -21.35 -7.90 -10.65
N GLY A 140 -20.17 -7.33 -10.85
CA GLY A 140 -19.79 -6.75 -12.15
C GLY A 140 -20.58 -5.49 -12.50
N GLY A 141 -21.21 -4.83 -11.53
CA GLY A 141 -21.92 -3.57 -11.76
C GLY A 141 -20.95 -2.42 -12.00
N GLU A 142 -21.22 -1.61 -13.00
CA GLU A 142 -20.49 -0.35 -13.22
C GLU A 142 -20.76 0.60 -12.06
N HIS A 143 -19.70 1.01 -11.37
CA HIS A 143 -19.77 2.06 -10.36
C HIS A 143 -19.33 3.39 -10.99
N PRO A 144 -19.98 4.53 -10.68
CA PRO A 144 -19.65 5.82 -11.30
C PRO A 144 -18.20 6.28 -11.05
N TYR A 145 -17.55 5.74 -10.03
CA TYR A 145 -16.14 6.05 -9.67
C TYR A 145 -15.13 5.01 -10.20
N GLY A 146 -15.55 3.99 -10.96
CA GLY A 146 -14.70 2.90 -11.40
C GLY A 146 -14.76 1.66 -10.50
N VAL A 147 -13.64 0.96 -10.33
CA VAL A 147 -13.56 -0.27 -9.53
C VAL A 147 -12.92 0.02 -8.18
N PRO A 148 -13.56 -0.36 -7.05
CA PRO A 148 -12.93 -0.19 -5.74
C PRO A 148 -11.74 -1.13 -5.59
N ARG A 149 -10.65 -0.62 -5.02
CA ARG A 149 -9.42 -1.39 -4.76
C ARG A 149 -9.51 -2.21 -3.46
N PHE A 150 -10.67 -2.75 -3.21
CA PHE A 150 -10.96 -3.64 -2.09
C PHE A 150 -11.49 -4.98 -2.59
N MET A 151 -10.93 -6.06 -2.10
CA MET A 151 -11.39 -7.43 -2.36
C MET A 151 -11.87 -8.07 -1.05
N PRO A 152 -13.11 -8.55 -0.97
CA PRO A 152 -13.56 -9.31 0.21
C PRO A 152 -12.65 -10.51 0.46
N TYR A 153 -12.33 -10.79 1.72
CA TYR A 153 -11.47 -11.89 2.15
C TYR A 153 -11.83 -13.22 1.50
N THR A 154 -13.12 -13.57 1.44
CA THR A 154 -13.58 -14.79 0.80
C THR A 154 -13.20 -14.88 -0.68
N ALA A 155 -13.21 -13.77 -1.41
CA ALA A 155 -12.79 -13.71 -2.80
C ALA A 155 -11.25 -13.77 -2.93
N ALA A 156 -10.53 -13.10 -2.03
CA ALA A 156 -9.07 -13.10 -2.00
C ALA A 156 -8.48 -14.50 -1.78
N VAL A 157 -9.11 -15.33 -0.93
CA VAL A 157 -8.61 -16.68 -0.63
C VAL A 157 -9.09 -17.75 -1.61
N THR A 158 -10.18 -17.52 -2.36
CA THR A 158 -10.74 -18.51 -3.30
C THR A 158 -10.18 -18.40 -4.72
N GLY A 159 -9.35 -17.39 -4.99
CA GLY A 159 -8.85 -17.07 -6.33
C GLY A 159 -8.00 -18.16 -6.99
N SER A 160 -7.33 -19.01 -6.22
CA SER A 160 -6.65 -20.24 -6.67
C SER A 160 -6.37 -21.15 -5.49
N VAL A 161 -6.09 -22.45 -5.76
CA VAL A 161 -5.67 -23.38 -4.69
C VAL A 161 -4.36 -22.92 -4.04
N GLU A 162 -3.45 -22.35 -4.84
CA GLU A 162 -2.18 -21.78 -4.36
C GLU A 162 -2.42 -20.54 -3.50
N SER A 163 -3.31 -19.63 -3.93
CA SER A 163 -3.73 -18.45 -3.18
C SER A 163 -4.35 -18.85 -1.84
N MET A 164 -5.23 -19.85 -1.82
CA MET A 164 -5.85 -20.35 -0.60
C MET A 164 -4.81 -20.93 0.36
N ALA A 165 -3.88 -21.77 -0.13
CA ALA A 165 -2.83 -22.34 0.69
C ALA A 165 -1.88 -21.29 1.27
N ASN A 166 -1.51 -20.28 0.49
CA ASN A 166 -0.64 -19.20 0.94
C ASN A 166 -1.33 -18.27 1.93
N SER A 167 -2.62 -17.96 1.69
CA SER A 167 -3.43 -17.16 2.60
C SER A 167 -3.64 -17.87 3.94
N VAL A 168 -3.94 -19.17 3.91
CA VAL A 168 -4.03 -19.99 5.13
C VAL A 168 -2.70 -20.03 5.87
N ARG A 169 -1.58 -20.17 5.14
CA ARG A 169 -0.26 -20.07 5.77
C ARG A 169 0.00 -18.71 6.39
N ALA A 170 -0.33 -17.62 5.73
CA ALA A 170 -0.16 -16.28 6.26
C ALA A 170 -0.96 -16.08 7.56
N ILE A 171 -2.22 -16.52 7.58
CA ILE A 171 -3.10 -16.42 8.75
C ILE A 171 -2.62 -17.30 9.91
N PHE A 172 -2.15 -18.54 9.63
CA PHE A 172 -1.76 -19.50 10.67
C PHE A 172 -0.26 -19.59 10.96
N SER A 173 0.59 -18.92 10.17
CA SER A 173 2.03 -18.80 10.48
C SER A 173 2.33 -17.66 11.46
N GLY A 174 1.30 -17.10 12.04
CA GLY A 174 1.39 -16.02 13.00
C GLY A 174 2.54 -16.21 13.95
N SER A 175 3.45 -15.25 13.95
CA SER A 175 4.52 -15.10 14.91
C SER A 175 3.93 -15.25 16.30
N LYS A 176 4.62 -15.93 17.19
CA LYS A 176 4.24 -15.94 18.62
C LYS A 176 3.93 -14.51 19.04
N PRO A 177 2.79 -14.24 19.66
CA PRO A 177 2.41 -12.89 20.05
C PRO A 177 3.60 -12.28 20.82
N SER A 178 4.20 -11.24 20.26
CA SER A 178 5.14 -10.44 21.01
C SER A 178 4.32 -9.89 22.16
N ALA A 179 4.77 -10.13 23.40
CA ALA A 179 4.07 -9.69 24.60
C ALA A 179 4.08 -8.15 24.66
N ARG A 180 3.33 -7.49 23.78
CA ARG A 180 3.09 -6.05 23.81
C ARG A 180 2.13 -5.76 24.95
N ARG A 181 2.61 -4.99 25.92
CA ARG A 181 1.90 -4.55 27.12
C ARG A 181 0.55 -3.91 26.73
N ARG A 182 -0.55 -4.39 27.30
CA ARG A 182 -1.89 -3.80 27.25
C ARG A 182 -1.87 -2.34 27.70
N GLY A 183 -1.92 -1.40 26.78
CA GLY A 183 -2.10 0.03 27.00
C GLY A 183 -3.46 0.49 26.47
N GLY A 184 -4.10 1.43 27.18
CA GLY A 184 -5.50 1.84 26.94
C GLY A 184 -5.81 2.39 25.56
N ARG A 185 -7.06 2.22 25.13
CA ARG A 185 -7.68 2.35 23.80
C ARG A 185 -7.38 3.64 22.99
N ALA A 186 -7.23 4.80 23.61
CA ALA A 186 -7.05 6.08 22.88
C ALA A 186 -5.56 6.45 22.66
N SER A 187 -4.64 5.76 23.34
CA SER A 187 -3.21 6.05 23.27
C SER A 187 -2.43 5.18 22.26
N ARG A 188 -3.07 4.15 21.69
CA ARG A 188 -2.38 3.15 20.84
C ARG A 188 -2.18 3.64 19.41
N ALA A 189 -3.24 4.13 18.73
CA ALA A 189 -3.10 4.67 17.38
C ALA A 189 -2.13 5.88 17.31
N ALA A 190 -2.22 6.81 18.28
CA ALA A 190 -1.29 7.93 18.35
C ALA A 190 0.14 7.47 18.69
N ARG A 191 0.32 6.44 19.55
CA ARG A 191 1.65 5.88 19.86
C ARG A 191 2.20 5.01 18.74
N ALA A 192 1.35 4.29 17.99
CA ALA A 192 1.77 3.54 16.81
C ALA A 192 2.32 4.51 15.75
N GLN A 193 1.64 5.61 15.52
CA GLN A 193 2.08 6.64 14.58
C GLN A 193 3.39 7.32 15.02
N GLU A 194 3.59 7.58 16.32
CA GLU A 194 4.87 8.08 16.88
C GLU A 194 6.00 7.04 16.85
N GLN A 195 5.68 5.75 16.79
CA GLN A 195 6.64 4.64 16.77
C GLN A 195 6.95 4.13 15.35
N MET A 196 6.26 4.62 14.32
CA MET A 196 6.60 4.30 12.94
C MET A 196 8.02 4.79 12.62
N ASN A 197 8.84 3.90 12.07
CA ASN A 197 10.19 4.21 11.60
C ASN A 197 10.24 4.59 10.11
N HIS A 198 9.09 4.63 9.44
CA HIS A 198 8.92 4.93 8.02
C HIS A 198 7.72 5.86 7.80
N LEU A 199 7.59 6.40 6.57
CA LEU A 199 6.41 7.12 6.10
C LEU A 199 5.45 6.20 5.37
N LEU A 200 4.15 6.42 5.55
CA LEU A 200 3.08 5.80 4.77
C LEU A 200 2.25 6.88 4.09
N LEU A 201 2.19 6.85 2.76
CA LEU A 201 1.21 7.59 1.95
C LEU A 201 0.14 6.60 1.49
N ALA A 202 -1.03 6.64 2.10
CA ALA A 202 -2.16 5.77 1.81
C ALA A 202 -3.18 6.45 0.88
N GLY A 203 -3.81 5.66 -0.01
CA GLY A 203 -4.76 6.14 -1.02
C GLY A 203 -6.06 6.68 -0.43
N ALA A 204 -6.50 6.15 0.70
CA ALA A 204 -7.76 6.52 1.33
C ALA A 204 -7.67 6.38 2.86
N LYS A 205 -8.63 6.94 3.58
CA LYS A 205 -8.81 6.66 5.01
C LYS A 205 -9.23 5.20 5.24
N PRO A 206 -9.02 4.66 6.44
CA PRO A 206 -9.45 3.30 6.79
C PRO A 206 -10.95 3.02 6.56
N THR A 207 -11.79 4.07 6.55
CA THR A 207 -13.25 3.97 6.34
C THR A 207 -13.71 4.29 4.92
N GLU A 208 -12.78 4.68 4.04
CA GLU A 208 -13.05 5.07 2.65
C GLU A 208 -12.52 4.01 1.68
N GLN A 209 -12.91 4.13 0.41
CA GLN A 209 -12.41 3.27 -0.67
C GLN A 209 -11.42 4.03 -1.54
N ALA A 210 -10.33 3.37 -1.93
CA ALA A 210 -9.48 3.81 -3.04
C ALA A 210 -10.05 3.26 -4.35
N TRP A 211 -9.91 4.03 -5.43
CA TRP A 211 -10.57 3.75 -6.70
C TRP A 211 -9.58 3.53 -7.84
N ASP A 212 -9.86 2.49 -8.61
CA ASP A 212 -9.31 2.26 -9.94
C ASP A 212 -10.26 2.90 -10.95
N THR A 213 -9.86 4.02 -11.53
CA THR A 213 -10.73 4.84 -12.38
C THR A 213 -10.02 5.29 -13.65
N THR A 214 -10.68 6.07 -14.48
CA THR A 214 -10.12 6.55 -15.75
C THR A 214 -9.80 8.03 -15.65
N PHE A 215 -8.54 8.39 -15.89
CA PHE A 215 -8.09 9.77 -16.05
C PHE A 215 -7.44 9.92 -17.43
N ASP A 216 -7.79 10.97 -18.16
CA ASP A 216 -7.28 11.24 -19.52
C ASP A 216 -7.43 10.04 -20.49
N GLY A 217 -8.51 9.27 -20.33
CA GLY A 217 -8.79 8.10 -21.15
C GLY A 217 -7.95 6.86 -20.82
N GLN A 218 -7.18 6.88 -19.72
CA GLN A 218 -6.36 5.77 -19.29
C GLN A 218 -6.73 5.33 -17.86
N PRO A 219 -6.64 4.02 -17.53
CA PRO A 219 -6.91 3.53 -16.19
C PRO A 219 -5.76 3.87 -15.25
N TRP A 220 -6.09 4.37 -14.07
CA TRP A 220 -5.17 4.74 -13.00
C TRP A 220 -5.79 4.56 -11.62
N GLY A 221 -4.95 4.40 -10.60
CA GLY A 221 -5.33 4.71 -9.25
C GLY A 221 -5.36 6.21 -9.00
N ALA A 222 -6.40 6.67 -8.32
CA ALA A 222 -6.56 8.10 -8.14
C ALA A 222 -5.43 8.75 -7.33
N LEU A 223 -4.88 8.06 -6.30
CA LEU A 223 -3.71 8.54 -5.59
C LEU A 223 -2.52 8.67 -6.53
N SER A 224 -2.16 7.59 -7.23
CA SER A 224 -0.98 7.53 -8.10
C SER A 224 -1.07 8.54 -9.24
N TYR A 225 -2.21 8.66 -9.91
CA TYR A 225 -2.43 9.65 -10.97
C TYR A 225 -2.15 11.08 -10.48
N HIS A 226 -2.79 11.49 -9.39
CA HIS A 226 -2.64 12.86 -8.89
C HIS A 226 -1.26 13.13 -8.30
N ALA A 227 -0.67 12.15 -7.60
CA ALA A 227 0.68 12.28 -7.05
C ALA A 227 1.72 12.46 -8.16
N LEU A 228 1.70 11.61 -9.18
CA LEU A 228 2.65 11.65 -10.30
C LEU A 228 2.46 12.91 -11.15
N ALA A 229 1.22 13.33 -11.42
CA ALA A 229 0.97 14.57 -12.14
C ALA A 229 1.57 15.80 -11.40
N ILE A 230 1.43 15.84 -10.06
CA ILE A 230 2.03 16.91 -9.25
C ILE A 230 3.56 16.83 -9.25
N LEU A 231 4.13 15.64 -9.12
CA LEU A 231 5.57 15.43 -9.07
C LEU A 231 6.25 15.68 -10.42
N ASN A 232 5.58 15.40 -11.54
CA ASN A 232 6.09 15.74 -12.87
C ASN A 232 6.21 17.26 -13.08
N GLU A 233 5.29 18.03 -12.51
CA GLU A 233 5.38 19.49 -12.53
C GLU A 233 6.41 20.04 -11.51
N LYS A 234 6.52 19.38 -10.35
CA LYS A 234 7.32 19.83 -9.20
C LYS A 234 8.04 18.66 -8.52
N PRO A 235 9.16 18.18 -9.08
CA PRO A 235 9.81 16.94 -8.61
C PRO A 235 10.52 17.07 -7.25
N ASN A 236 10.66 18.27 -6.71
CA ASN A 236 11.42 18.54 -5.49
C ASN A 236 10.55 18.72 -4.23
N LEU A 237 9.29 18.28 -4.26
CA LEU A 237 8.39 18.43 -3.12
C LEU A 237 8.81 17.52 -1.96
N THR A 238 8.53 17.98 -0.74
CA THR A 238 8.51 17.13 0.45
C THR A 238 7.23 16.30 0.48
N TRP A 239 7.20 15.26 1.32
CA TRP A 239 6.00 14.43 1.50
C TRP A 239 4.80 15.25 1.97
N ASP A 240 4.99 16.17 2.92
CA ASP A 240 3.93 17.06 3.39
C ASP A 240 3.42 18.00 2.28
N GLU A 241 4.32 18.57 1.47
CA GLU A 241 3.93 19.42 0.34
C GLU A 241 3.18 18.63 -0.73
N LEU A 242 3.63 17.41 -1.06
CA LEU A 242 2.92 16.52 -1.98
C LEU A 242 1.54 16.19 -1.45
N HIS A 243 1.43 15.71 -0.21
CA HIS A 243 0.16 15.34 0.40
C HIS A 243 -0.82 16.52 0.42
N ARG A 244 -0.40 17.73 0.84
CA ARG A 244 -1.26 18.91 0.81
C ARG A 244 -1.78 19.22 -0.60
N ARG A 245 -0.99 19.01 -1.65
CA ARG A 245 -1.41 19.23 -3.04
C ARG A 245 -2.35 18.14 -3.54
N ILE A 246 -2.11 16.89 -3.17
CA ILE A 246 -3.04 15.78 -3.45
C ILE A 246 -4.40 16.07 -2.79
N ARG A 247 -4.40 16.52 -1.54
CA ARG A 247 -5.63 16.88 -0.80
C ARG A 247 -6.41 18.08 -1.39
N GLN A 248 -5.83 18.85 -2.29
CA GLN A 248 -6.52 19.85 -3.08
C GLN A 248 -7.24 19.27 -4.31
N ARG A 249 -6.87 18.07 -4.74
CA ARG A 249 -7.44 17.35 -5.89
C ARG A 249 -8.36 16.20 -5.47
N LEU A 250 -8.13 15.62 -4.31
CA LEU A 250 -8.90 14.52 -3.72
C LEU A 250 -9.40 14.88 -2.31
N PRO A 251 -10.66 14.52 -1.94
CA PRO A 251 -11.64 13.81 -2.76
C PRO A 251 -12.13 14.63 -3.95
N SER A 252 -12.48 13.95 -5.04
CA SER A 252 -13.08 14.55 -6.23
C SER A 252 -14.43 13.86 -6.57
N PRO A 253 -15.25 14.44 -7.48
CA PRO A 253 -16.45 13.77 -7.95
C PRO A 253 -16.19 12.40 -8.59
N ASP A 254 -15.01 12.21 -9.21
CA ASP A 254 -14.64 10.97 -9.89
C ASP A 254 -13.93 9.97 -8.97
N ALA A 255 -13.41 10.43 -7.83
CA ALA A 255 -12.72 9.59 -6.85
C ALA A 255 -12.92 10.15 -5.43
N PRO A 256 -13.98 9.74 -4.72
CA PRO A 256 -14.32 10.26 -3.39
C PRO A 256 -13.47 9.61 -2.29
N GLN A 257 -12.14 9.70 -2.41
CA GLN A 257 -11.16 9.17 -1.46
C GLN A 257 -10.31 10.28 -0.86
N SER A 258 -9.89 10.09 0.38
CA SER A 258 -9.09 11.06 1.14
C SER A 258 -7.72 10.46 1.47
N PRO A 259 -6.69 10.69 0.65
CA PRO A 259 -5.33 10.21 0.94
C PRO A 259 -4.83 10.66 2.31
N GLN A 260 -4.09 9.78 2.97
CA GLN A 260 -3.50 10.00 4.29
C GLN A 260 -1.98 9.96 4.20
N LEU A 261 -1.32 10.71 5.08
CA LEU A 261 0.12 10.69 5.23
C LEU A 261 0.44 10.49 6.71
N GLU A 262 1.11 9.39 7.02
CA GLU A 262 1.43 8.95 8.38
C GLU A 262 2.92 8.72 8.53
N GLY A 263 3.43 8.83 9.76
CA GLY A 263 4.83 8.57 10.09
C GLY A 263 5.48 9.67 10.92
N PRO A 264 6.80 9.58 11.17
CA PRO A 264 7.51 10.50 12.02
C PRO A 264 7.57 11.92 11.42
N ALA A 265 7.39 12.93 12.25
CA ALA A 265 7.41 14.35 11.83
C ALA A 265 8.66 14.74 11.03
N SER A 266 9.82 14.16 11.37
CA SER A 266 11.07 14.37 10.62
C SER A 266 11.02 13.82 9.19
N GLY A 267 10.23 12.78 8.96
CA GLY A 267 10.04 12.17 7.64
C GLY A 267 9.21 13.06 6.71
N LEU A 268 8.19 13.74 7.25
CA LEU A 268 7.27 14.59 6.47
C LEU A 268 7.99 15.69 5.68
N LEU A 269 9.11 16.18 6.20
CA LEU A 269 9.94 17.23 5.60
C LEU A 269 10.98 16.69 4.62
N ARG A 270 11.16 15.39 4.51
CA ARG A 270 12.06 14.77 3.53
C ARG A 270 11.45 14.86 2.13
N ARG A 271 12.32 14.91 1.12
CA ARG A 271 11.87 14.96 -0.28
C ARG A 271 11.36 13.59 -0.74
N VAL A 272 10.35 13.59 -1.60
CA VAL A 272 9.79 12.35 -2.18
C VAL A 272 10.88 11.56 -2.92
N LYS A 273 11.72 12.26 -3.66
CA LYS A 273 12.82 11.64 -4.41
C LYS A 273 14.12 11.42 -3.61
N GLY A 274 14.08 11.69 -2.29
CA GLY A 274 15.24 11.56 -1.41
C GLY A 274 16.31 12.64 -1.57
#